data_4a9e615bd495de742f56db9cecf955bc
#
_entry.id   4a9e615bd495de742f56db9cecf955bc
#
_cell.length_a   1.000
_cell.length_b   1.000
_cell.length_c   1.000
_cell.angle_alpha   90.00
_cell.angle_beta   90.00
_cell.angle_gamma   90.00
#
_symmetry.space_group_name_H-M   'P 1'
#
loop_
_entity.id
_entity.type
_entity.pdbx_description
1 polymer ?
#
loop_
_entity_poly.entity_id
_entity_poly.type
_entity_poly.pdbx_seq_one_letter_code
_entity_poly.pdbx_strand_id
1 'polypeptide(L)'
;LRLLRFSRIFHRVTQLRMIIISLIHSLKPIGFVGIILILMIYIYGVLGTTAFSKNDPVHFGNLGISMVSLVRAATFEDWTDLMYIQMYGCDNFGYEDSPGKCSHPTVMPVFSVFFFVSFILISGLIIINFFIGIIIQSMFDSKEHMRQQDELAKTLNNVDLIVRKIRSKNLEKLIDDHEKNVSNNN
;
A
#
# COMPACT_ATOMS: atom_id res chain seq x y z
N LEU A 1 -5.39 27.08 -8.34
CA LEU A 1 -5.69 26.89 -9.78
C LEU A 1 -4.48 26.43 -10.63
N ARG A 2 -3.20 26.72 -10.24
CA ARG A 2 -2.02 26.25 -10.99
C ARG A 2 -1.77 24.75 -10.85
N LEU A 3 -2.14 24.13 -9.72
CA LEU A 3 -1.99 22.71 -9.47
C LEU A 3 -2.91 21.83 -10.36
N LEU A 4 -4.06 22.35 -10.78
CA LEU A 4 -4.96 21.65 -11.70
C LEU A 4 -4.40 21.49 -13.12
N ARG A 5 -3.35 22.25 -13.50
CA ARG A 5 -2.66 22.04 -14.79
C ARG A 5 -1.84 20.76 -14.80
N PHE A 6 -1.34 20.31 -13.63
CA PHE A 6 -0.63 19.02 -13.52
C PHE A 6 -1.54 17.83 -13.82
N SER A 7 -2.84 17.93 -13.58
CA SER A 7 -3.77 16.83 -13.92
C SER A 7 -3.81 16.53 -15.42
N ARG A 8 -3.54 17.52 -16.28
CA ARG A 8 -3.50 17.31 -17.74
C ARG A 8 -2.28 16.46 -18.19
N ILE A 9 -1.19 16.48 -17.40
CA ILE A 9 0.01 15.67 -17.69
C ILE A 9 -0.33 14.19 -17.45
N PHE A 10 -1.13 13.88 -16.42
CA PHE A 10 -1.58 12.52 -16.12
C PHE A 10 -2.40 11.89 -17.25
N HIS A 11 -3.16 12.68 -18.01
CA HIS A 11 -3.94 12.20 -19.15
C HIS A 11 -3.12 11.99 -20.43
N ARG A 12 -1.93 12.62 -20.54
CA ARG A 12 -1.09 12.53 -21.75
C ARG A 12 -0.10 11.37 -21.72
N VAL A 13 0.26 10.86 -20.54
CA VAL A 13 1.25 9.79 -20.40
C VAL A 13 0.53 8.49 -20.03
N THR A 14 0.25 7.65 -21.02
CA THR A 14 -0.46 6.36 -20.86
C THR A 14 0.21 5.44 -19.84
N GLN A 15 1.54 5.43 -19.79
CA GLN A 15 2.31 4.62 -18.83
C GLN A 15 2.08 5.09 -17.40
N LEU A 16 2.04 6.40 -17.15
CA LEU A 16 1.78 6.96 -15.83
C LEU A 16 0.37 6.62 -15.34
N ARG A 17 -0.60 6.68 -16.25
CA ARG A 17 -1.99 6.28 -15.95
C ARG A 17 -2.09 4.80 -15.55
N MET A 18 -1.39 3.91 -16.26
CA MET A 18 -1.37 2.48 -15.91
C MET A 18 -0.77 2.23 -14.53
N ILE A 19 0.36 2.89 -14.20
CA ILE A 19 1.00 2.80 -12.89
C ILE A 19 0.05 3.26 -11.78
N ILE A 20 -0.63 4.39 -11.96
CA ILE A 20 -1.57 4.93 -10.96
C ILE A 20 -2.78 3.99 -10.78
N ILE A 21 -3.34 3.44 -11.86
CA ILE A 21 -4.47 2.50 -11.78
C ILE A 21 -4.03 1.22 -11.05
N SER A 22 -2.84 0.69 -11.35
CA SER A 22 -2.28 -0.47 -10.65
C SER A 22 -2.07 -0.19 -9.17
N LEU A 23 -1.53 0.98 -8.81
CA LEU A 23 -1.38 1.41 -7.41
C LEU A 23 -2.73 1.49 -6.69
N ILE A 24 -3.74 2.10 -7.30
CA ILE A 24 -5.09 2.20 -6.71
C ILE A 24 -5.73 0.82 -6.54
N HIS A 25 -5.55 -0.09 -7.50
CA HIS A 25 -6.03 -1.47 -7.39
C HIS A 25 -5.35 -2.24 -6.24
N SER A 26 -4.05 -2.05 -6.07
CA SER A 26 -3.28 -2.66 -4.97
C SER A 26 -3.68 -2.13 -3.59
N LEU A 27 -4.27 -0.93 -3.51
CA LEU A 27 -4.69 -0.32 -2.25
C LEU A 27 -6.00 -0.90 -1.67
N LYS A 28 -6.82 -1.60 -2.45
CA LYS A 28 -8.11 -2.14 -1.98
C LYS A 28 -7.99 -3.10 -0.77
N PRO A 29 -7.13 -4.13 -0.79
CA PRO A 29 -6.94 -5.01 0.36
C PRO A 29 -6.27 -4.31 1.55
N ILE A 30 -5.51 -3.24 1.26
CA ILE A 30 -4.76 -2.43 2.21
C ILE A 30 -5.70 -1.56 3.08
N GLY A 31 -6.85 -1.14 2.54
CA GLY A 31 -7.77 -0.23 3.20
C GLY A 31 -8.25 -0.73 4.57
N PHE A 32 -8.54 -2.03 4.70
CA PHE A 32 -8.98 -2.62 5.96
C PHE A 32 -7.92 -2.53 7.07
N VAL A 33 -6.68 -2.84 6.75
CA VAL A 33 -5.57 -2.78 7.73
C VAL A 33 -5.29 -1.33 8.11
N GLY A 34 -5.36 -0.40 7.14
CA GLY A 34 -5.26 1.03 7.40
C GLY A 34 -6.34 1.55 8.36
N ILE A 35 -7.59 1.10 8.22
CA ILE A 35 -8.68 1.46 9.13
C ILE A 35 -8.40 0.96 10.56
N ILE A 36 -7.92 -0.28 10.71
CA ILE A 36 -7.57 -0.85 12.02
C ILE A 36 -6.43 -0.03 12.66
N LEU A 37 -5.41 0.34 11.89
CA LEU A 37 -4.30 1.17 12.37
C LEU A 37 -4.78 2.55 12.81
N ILE A 38 -5.64 3.22 12.04
CA ILE A 38 -6.21 4.52 12.38
C ILE A 38 -7.06 4.41 13.66
N LEU A 39 -7.90 3.37 13.79
CA LEU A 39 -8.70 3.14 14.99
C LEU A 39 -7.82 2.94 16.21
N MET A 40 -6.74 2.17 16.09
CA MET A 40 -5.78 1.96 17.16
C MET A 40 -5.09 3.28 17.57
N ILE A 41 -4.62 4.07 16.59
CA ILE A 41 -4.02 5.39 16.83
C ILE A 41 -5.03 6.31 17.51
N TYR A 42 -6.30 6.26 17.15
CA TYR A 42 -7.36 7.04 17.80
C TYR A 42 -7.54 6.64 19.28
N ILE A 43 -7.66 5.34 19.58
CA ILE A 43 -7.84 4.83 20.95
C ILE A 43 -6.65 5.24 21.83
N TYR A 44 -5.42 4.97 21.36
CA TYR A 44 -4.21 5.38 22.06
C TYR A 44 -4.06 6.90 22.12
N GLY A 45 -4.54 7.63 21.11
CA GLY A 45 -4.57 9.09 21.08
C GLY A 45 -5.44 9.67 22.19
N VAL A 46 -6.63 9.11 22.40
CA VAL A 46 -7.51 9.49 23.51
C VAL A 46 -6.86 9.21 24.86
N LEU A 47 -6.30 8.00 25.03
CA LEU A 47 -5.58 7.63 26.27
C LEU A 47 -4.36 8.53 26.51
N GLY A 48 -3.55 8.77 25.48
CA GLY A 48 -2.36 9.62 25.55
C GLY A 48 -2.70 11.08 25.89
N THR A 49 -3.71 11.64 25.24
CA THR A 49 -4.19 13.00 25.56
C THR A 49 -4.65 13.08 27.01
N THR A 50 -5.41 12.09 27.48
CA THR A 50 -5.93 12.10 28.87
C THR A 50 -4.83 11.95 29.90
N ALA A 51 -3.84 11.11 29.64
CA ALA A 51 -2.77 10.82 30.60
C ALA A 51 -1.64 11.85 30.57
N PHE A 52 -1.24 12.30 29.38
CA PHE A 52 0.03 13.01 29.17
C PHE A 52 -0.12 14.50 28.84
N SER A 53 -1.34 15.00 28.55
CA SER A 53 -1.52 16.39 28.08
C SER A 53 -0.96 17.45 29.02
N LYS A 54 -0.92 17.19 30.34
CA LYS A 54 -0.37 18.12 31.33
C LYS A 54 1.15 18.12 31.34
N ASN A 55 1.76 16.95 31.21
CA ASN A 55 3.20 16.78 31.20
C ASN A 55 3.79 17.17 29.82
N ASP A 56 3.14 16.77 28.75
CA ASP A 56 3.64 16.93 27.39
C ASP A 56 2.59 17.58 26.46
N PRO A 57 2.30 18.87 26.63
CA PRO A 57 1.32 19.57 25.81
C PRO A 57 1.76 19.71 24.35
N VAL A 58 3.04 19.55 24.03
CA VAL A 58 3.56 19.63 22.65
C VAL A 58 3.17 18.41 21.84
N HIS A 59 3.22 17.21 22.45
CA HIS A 59 2.95 15.95 21.75
C HIS A 59 1.57 15.36 22.09
N PHE A 60 0.98 15.71 23.24
CA PHE A 60 -0.27 15.15 23.72
C PHE A 60 -1.29 16.20 24.18
N GLY A 61 -1.11 17.49 23.84
CA GLY A 61 -1.96 18.58 24.31
C GLY A 61 -3.41 18.52 23.82
N ASN A 62 -3.68 17.88 22.70
CA ASN A 62 -5.02 17.57 22.20
C ASN A 62 -5.01 16.30 21.36
N LEU A 63 -6.21 15.76 21.06
CA LEU A 63 -6.36 14.50 20.35
C LEU A 63 -5.69 14.52 18.97
N GLY A 64 -5.81 15.62 18.20
CA GLY A 64 -5.21 15.72 16.87
C GLY A 64 -3.68 15.65 16.93
N ILE A 65 -3.07 16.40 17.86
CA ILE A 65 -1.62 16.38 18.06
C ILE A 65 -1.17 14.99 18.56
N SER A 66 -1.90 14.39 19.50
CA SER A 66 -1.62 13.05 20.00
C SER A 66 -1.64 12.00 18.89
N MET A 67 -2.62 12.06 17.99
CA MET A 67 -2.68 11.16 16.82
C MET A 67 -1.48 11.34 15.90
N VAL A 68 -1.04 12.57 15.63
CA VAL A 68 0.15 12.84 14.81
C VAL A 68 1.41 12.30 15.47
N SER A 69 1.57 12.50 16.79
CA SER A 69 2.69 11.96 17.57
C SER A 69 2.70 10.43 17.57
N LEU A 70 1.53 9.80 17.63
CA LEU A 70 1.40 8.34 17.55
C LEU A 70 1.63 7.80 16.13
N VAL A 71 1.27 8.54 15.08
CA VAL A 71 1.65 8.18 13.70
C VAL A 71 3.18 8.15 13.58
N ARG A 72 3.87 9.17 14.11
CA ARG A 72 5.33 9.21 14.16
C ARG A 72 5.88 8.00 14.93
N ALA A 73 5.37 7.72 16.12
CA ALA A 73 5.76 6.55 16.90
C ALA A 73 5.48 5.22 16.17
N ALA A 74 4.35 5.10 15.44
CA ALA A 74 4.02 3.90 14.66
C ALA A 74 5.01 3.63 13.52
N THR A 75 5.68 4.66 12.99
CA THR A 75 6.78 4.51 12.04
C THR A 75 8.12 4.18 12.70
N PHE A 76 8.12 3.89 13.99
CA PHE A 76 9.29 3.64 14.85
C PHE A 76 10.24 4.84 14.99
N GLU A 77 9.77 6.05 14.66
CA GLU A 77 10.55 7.27 14.79
C GLU A 77 10.30 7.91 16.18
N ASP A 78 11.37 8.21 16.90
CA ASP A 78 11.43 8.93 18.19
C ASP A 78 10.43 8.49 19.26
N TRP A 79 9.91 7.26 19.18
CA TRP A 79 8.95 6.74 20.16
C TRP A 79 9.56 6.63 21.57
N THR A 80 10.86 6.41 21.67
CA THR A 80 11.61 6.35 22.92
C THR A 80 11.65 7.70 23.59
N ASP A 81 11.85 8.77 22.84
CA ASP A 81 11.90 10.13 23.36
C ASP A 81 10.54 10.56 23.91
N LEU A 82 9.45 10.26 23.16
CA LEU A 82 8.10 10.46 23.64
C LEU A 82 7.86 9.69 24.96
N MET A 83 8.35 8.46 25.08
CA MET A 83 8.26 7.67 26.28
C MET A 83 9.07 8.27 27.44
N TYR A 84 10.31 8.71 27.19
CA TYR A 84 11.18 9.27 28.22
C TYR A 84 10.68 10.59 28.76
N ILE A 85 10.06 11.45 27.94
CA ILE A 85 9.38 12.66 28.41
C ILE A 85 8.33 12.32 29.49
N GLN A 86 7.56 11.24 29.28
CA GLN A 86 6.54 10.81 30.25
C GLN A 86 7.12 10.08 31.45
N MET A 87 8.29 9.45 31.29
CA MET A 87 8.97 8.74 32.39
C MET A 87 9.68 9.66 33.35
N TYR A 88 10.35 10.69 32.82
CA TYR A 88 11.23 11.56 33.59
C TYR A 88 10.62 12.93 33.90
N GLY A 89 9.54 13.30 33.19
CA GLY A 89 8.93 14.62 33.26
C GLY A 89 9.53 15.59 32.23
N CYS A 90 8.71 16.50 31.71
CA CYS A 90 9.12 17.49 30.72
C CYS A 90 10.15 18.51 31.26
N ASP A 91 10.32 18.60 32.56
CA ASP A 91 11.35 19.44 33.23
C ASP A 91 12.74 18.80 33.18
N ASN A 92 12.82 17.47 33.01
CA ASN A 92 14.08 16.73 33.02
C ASN A 92 14.48 16.15 31.64
N PHE A 93 13.56 16.08 30.70
CA PHE A 93 13.84 15.49 29.40
C PHE A 93 12.97 16.07 28.27
N GLY A 94 13.58 16.37 27.13
CA GLY A 94 12.92 16.64 25.85
C GLY A 94 12.33 18.04 25.66
N TYR A 95 12.52 18.97 26.61
CA TYR A 95 12.02 20.35 26.54
C TYR A 95 13.14 21.40 26.61
N GLU A 96 14.40 21.00 26.33
CA GLU A 96 15.56 21.88 26.41
C GLU A 96 15.41 23.10 25.49
N ASP A 97 14.85 22.91 24.29
CA ASP A 97 14.60 23.97 23.29
C ASP A 97 13.27 24.73 23.53
N SER A 98 12.45 24.31 24.47
CA SER A 98 11.12 24.89 24.71
C SER A 98 10.71 24.86 26.20
N PRO A 99 11.54 25.38 27.12
CA PRO A 99 11.31 25.23 28.55
C PRO A 99 10.00 25.89 29.04
N GLY A 100 9.52 26.94 28.35
CA GLY A 100 8.26 27.62 28.70
C GLY A 100 6.97 26.82 28.40
N LYS A 101 7.06 25.69 27.71
CA LYS A 101 5.91 24.84 27.42
C LYS A 101 5.70 23.72 28.45
N CYS A 102 6.70 23.41 29.26
CA CYS A 102 6.58 22.50 30.39
C CYS A 102 5.98 23.21 31.62
N SER A 103 4.67 23.18 31.78
CA SER A 103 3.98 23.88 32.85
C SER A 103 3.62 23.01 34.05
N HIS A 104 3.41 21.72 33.86
CA HIS A 104 2.98 20.78 34.89
C HIS A 104 3.68 19.44 34.75
N PRO A 105 4.98 19.33 35.12
CA PRO A 105 5.72 18.08 35.02
C PRO A 105 5.06 17.02 35.90
N THR A 106 4.72 15.90 35.28
CA THR A 106 4.15 14.72 35.95
C THR A 106 4.88 13.46 35.47
N VAL A 107 5.40 12.71 36.44
CA VAL A 107 6.23 11.53 36.17
C VAL A 107 5.38 10.27 36.28
N MET A 108 5.29 9.49 35.21
CA MET A 108 4.53 8.22 35.15
C MET A 108 5.36 7.09 34.54
N PRO A 109 6.48 6.65 35.14
CA PRO A 109 7.45 5.76 34.48
C PRO A 109 6.84 4.41 34.08
N VAL A 110 6.12 3.75 34.96
CA VAL A 110 5.56 2.42 34.70
C VAL A 110 4.46 2.50 33.65
N PHE A 111 3.55 3.45 33.77
CA PHE A 111 2.45 3.62 32.81
C PHE A 111 2.97 3.98 31.42
N SER A 112 3.97 4.86 31.33
CA SER A 112 4.57 5.27 30.05
C SER A 112 5.21 4.11 29.32
N VAL A 113 5.97 3.26 30.02
CA VAL A 113 6.57 2.07 29.41
C VAL A 113 5.48 1.14 28.87
N PHE A 114 4.47 0.81 29.68
CA PHE A 114 3.37 -0.06 29.21
C PHE A 114 2.63 0.55 28.02
N PHE A 115 2.33 1.84 28.05
CA PHE A 115 1.63 2.55 26.99
C PHE A 115 2.40 2.50 25.69
N PHE A 116 3.65 2.95 25.67
CA PHE A 116 4.43 3.02 24.45
C PHE A 116 4.86 1.65 23.94
N VAL A 117 5.31 0.74 24.80
CA VAL A 117 5.72 -0.61 24.39
C VAL A 117 4.53 -1.38 23.82
N SER A 118 3.35 -1.34 24.46
CA SER A 118 2.15 -2.01 23.93
C SER A 118 1.72 -1.39 22.60
N PHE A 119 1.77 -0.05 22.47
CA PHE A 119 1.49 0.64 21.21
C PHE A 119 2.43 0.20 20.09
N ILE A 120 3.74 0.21 20.32
CA ILE A 120 4.76 -0.17 19.32
C ILE A 120 4.63 -1.64 18.92
N LEU A 121 4.39 -2.55 19.87
CA LEU A 121 4.21 -3.98 19.54
C LEU A 121 2.96 -4.19 18.69
N ILE A 122 1.83 -3.60 19.06
CA ILE A 122 0.58 -3.78 18.30
C ILE A 122 0.66 -3.11 16.93
N SER A 123 1.15 -1.86 16.85
CA SER A 123 1.31 -1.15 15.58
C SER A 123 2.30 -1.86 14.66
N GLY A 124 3.42 -2.35 15.21
CA GLY A 124 4.40 -3.12 14.48
C GLY A 124 3.84 -4.41 13.88
N LEU A 125 3.06 -5.17 14.67
CA LEU A 125 2.37 -6.36 14.18
C LEU A 125 1.38 -6.04 13.06
N ILE A 126 0.61 -4.95 13.18
CA ILE A 126 -0.33 -4.50 12.15
C ILE A 126 0.44 -4.13 10.87
N ILE A 127 1.52 -3.36 10.98
CA ILE A 127 2.33 -2.90 9.86
C ILE A 127 3.03 -4.08 9.16
N ILE A 128 3.61 -5.03 9.91
CA ILE A 128 4.25 -6.21 9.33
C ILE A 128 3.24 -7.06 8.56
N ASN A 129 2.06 -7.32 9.14
CA ASN A 129 1.00 -8.07 8.46
C ASN A 129 0.50 -7.36 7.20
N PHE A 130 0.49 -6.02 7.21
CA PHE A 130 0.21 -5.20 6.05
C PHE A 130 1.24 -5.42 4.93
N PHE A 131 2.54 -5.35 5.22
CA PHE A 131 3.59 -5.60 4.22
C PHE A 131 3.52 -7.02 3.66
N ILE A 132 3.32 -8.03 4.52
CA ILE A 132 3.16 -9.43 4.10
C ILE A 132 1.96 -9.55 3.15
N GLY A 133 0.84 -8.92 3.48
CA GLY A 133 -0.37 -8.92 2.64
C GLY A 133 -0.11 -8.33 1.26
N ILE A 134 0.60 -7.20 1.15
CA ILE A 134 0.98 -6.58 -0.14
C ILE A 134 1.85 -7.52 -0.96
N ILE A 135 2.88 -8.11 -0.35
CA ILE A 135 3.82 -9.01 -1.04
C ILE A 135 3.07 -10.22 -1.60
N ILE A 136 2.23 -10.85 -0.78
CA ILE A 136 1.43 -12.00 -1.19
C ILE A 136 0.48 -11.64 -2.33
N GLN A 137 -0.25 -10.51 -2.22
CA GLN A 137 -1.15 -10.05 -3.26
C GLN A 137 -0.41 -9.78 -4.57
N SER A 138 0.73 -9.10 -4.53
CA SER A 138 1.57 -8.83 -5.70
C SER A 138 2.06 -10.13 -6.37
N MET A 139 2.39 -11.15 -5.59
CA MET A 139 2.76 -12.47 -6.11
C MET A 139 1.58 -13.19 -6.80
N PHE A 140 0.38 -13.10 -6.24
CA PHE A 140 -0.82 -13.68 -6.84
C PHE A 140 -1.16 -13.00 -8.16
N ASP A 141 -1.15 -11.66 -8.20
CA ASP A 141 -1.42 -10.89 -9.39
C ASP A 141 -0.41 -11.20 -10.51
N SER A 142 0.87 -11.33 -10.17
CA SER A 142 1.93 -11.70 -11.12
C SER A 142 1.73 -13.11 -11.69
N LYS A 143 1.34 -14.09 -10.86
CA LYS A 143 1.04 -15.45 -11.31
C LYS A 143 -0.17 -15.51 -12.23
N GLU A 144 -1.21 -14.76 -11.91
CA GLU A 144 -2.41 -14.72 -12.74
C GLU A 144 -2.13 -14.09 -14.11
N HIS A 145 -1.33 -13.02 -14.16
CA HIS A 145 -0.87 -12.43 -15.44
C HIS A 145 -0.06 -13.40 -16.28
N MET A 146 0.87 -14.14 -15.69
CA MET A 146 1.63 -15.17 -16.42
C MET A 146 0.72 -16.28 -16.96
N ARG A 147 -0.23 -16.74 -16.14
CA ARG A 147 -1.19 -17.75 -16.55
C ARG A 147 -2.06 -17.29 -17.72
N GLN A 148 -2.55 -16.06 -17.69
CA GLN A 148 -3.33 -15.47 -18.79
C GLN A 148 -2.50 -15.34 -20.06
N GLN A 149 -1.22 -14.98 -19.98
CA GLN A 149 -0.31 -14.95 -21.13
C GLN A 149 -0.09 -16.35 -21.72
N ASP A 150 0.10 -17.37 -20.89
CA ASP A 150 0.26 -18.75 -21.33
C ASP A 150 -1.01 -19.30 -22.03
N GLU A 151 -2.17 -19.01 -21.49
CA GLU A 151 -3.47 -19.37 -22.09
C GLU A 151 -3.67 -18.67 -23.44
N LEU A 152 -3.33 -17.39 -23.53
CA LEU A 152 -3.40 -16.64 -24.78
C LEU A 152 -2.43 -17.21 -25.83
N ALA A 153 -1.20 -17.52 -25.43
CA ALA A 153 -0.19 -18.12 -26.33
C ALA A 153 -0.64 -19.48 -26.85
N LYS A 154 -1.23 -20.34 -26.00
CA LYS A 154 -1.82 -21.63 -26.42
C LYS A 154 -2.96 -21.44 -27.40
N THR A 155 -3.84 -20.48 -27.14
CA THR A 155 -4.98 -20.18 -28.03
C THR A 155 -4.50 -19.70 -29.39
N LEU A 156 -3.52 -18.78 -29.45
CA LEU A 156 -2.91 -18.30 -30.70
C LEU A 156 -2.26 -19.44 -31.48
N ASN A 157 -1.52 -20.33 -30.83
CA ASN A 157 -0.91 -21.49 -31.47
C ASN A 157 -1.95 -22.44 -32.07
N ASN A 158 -3.04 -22.68 -31.36
CA ASN A 158 -4.15 -23.48 -31.86
C ASN A 158 -4.83 -22.85 -33.09
N VAL A 159 -5.05 -21.53 -33.06
CA VAL A 159 -5.60 -20.80 -34.20
C VAL A 159 -4.66 -20.88 -35.43
N ASP A 160 -3.35 -20.70 -35.24
CA ASP A 160 -2.38 -20.82 -36.33
C ASP A 160 -2.37 -22.23 -36.96
N LEU A 161 -2.47 -23.26 -36.11
CA LEU A 161 -2.60 -24.65 -36.55
C LEU A 161 -3.86 -24.90 -37.40
N ILE A 162 -4.99 -24.34 -37.01
CA ILE A 162 -6.26 -24.43 -37.74
C ILE A 162 -6.15 -23.69 -39.06
N VAL A 163 -5.58 -22.48 -39.09
CA VAL A 163 -5.38 -21.68 -40.30
C VAL A 163 -4.48 -22.43 -41.33
N ARG A 164 -3.39 -23.02 -40.86
CA ARG A 164 -2.51 -23.85 -41.73
C ARG A 164 -3.26 -25.02 -42.31
N LYS A 165 -4.08 -25.71 -41.51
CA LYS A 165 -4.87 -26.87 -41.96
C LYS A 165 -5.94 -26.50 -42.99
N ILE A 166 -6.59 -25.34 -42.84
CA ILE A 166 -7.56 -24.81 -43.79
C ILE A 166 -6.83 -24.40 -45.10
N ARG A 167 -5.68 -23.76 -45.01
CA ARG A 167 -4.88 -23.32 -46.18
C ARG A 167 -4.41 -24.53 -46.98
N SER A 168 -3.88 -25.58 -46.37
CA SER A 168 -3.46 -26.80 -47.05
C SER A 168 -4.62 -27.46 -47.78
N LYS A 169 -5.78 -27.58 -47.14
CA LYS A 169 -6.98 -28.20 -47.73
C LYS A 169 -7.52 -27.39 -48.93
N ASN A 170 -7.47 -26.06 -48.83
CA ASN A 170 -7.87 -25.19 -49.97
C ASN A 170 -6.90 -25.29 -51.13
N LEU A 171 -5.57 -25.43 -50.88
CA LEU A 171 -4.56 -25.61 -51.89
C LEU A 171 -4.74 -26.95 -52.63
N GLU A 172 -4.96 -28.05 -51.90
CA GLU A 172 -5.25 -29.35 -52.48
C GLU A 172 -6.46 -29.32 -53.42
N LYS A 173 -7.54 -28.63 -52.96
CA LYS A 173 -8.75 -28.49 -53.77
C LYS A 173 -8.51 -27.69 -55.07
N LEU A 174 -7.72 -26.63 -55.03
CA LEU A 174 -7.36 -25.82 -56.19
C LEU A 174 -6.50 -26.61 -57.19
N ILE A 175 -5.60 -27.46 -56.71
CA ILE A 175 -4.77 -28.34 -57.57
C ILE A 175 -5.67 -29.36 -58.25
N ASP A 176 -6.57 -30.02 -57.50
CA ASP A 176 -7.49 -31.02 -58.06
C ASP A 176 -8.44 -30.43 -59.10
N ASP A 177 -8.97 -29.22 -58.87
CA ASP A 177 -9.80 -28.49 -59.83
C ASP A 177 -9.01 -28.05 -61.06
N HIS A 178 -7.72 -27.70 -60.94
CA HIS A 178 -6.85 -27.36 -62.07
C HIS A 178 -6.53 -28.58 -62.91
N GLU A 179 -6.18 -29.73 -62.32
CA GLU A 179 -5.90 -30.98 -63.01
C GLU A 179 -7.12 -31.48 -63.83
N LYS A 180 -8.34 -31.39 -63.22
CA LYS A 180 -9.57 -31.73 -63.95
C LYS A 180 -9.85 -30.87 -65.16
N ASN A 181 -9.57 -29.54 -65.04
CA ASN A 181 -9.76 -28.59 -66.13
C ASN A 181 -8.75 -28.85 -67.28
N VAL A 182 -7.52 -29.22 -66.97
CA VAL A 182 -6.49 -29.58 -68.01
C VAL A 182 -6.85 -30.89 -68.71
N SER A 183 -7.38 -31.89 -67.92
CA SER A 183 -7.79 -33.17 -68.51
C SER A 183 -9.02 -33.08 -69.41
N ASN A 184 -9.92 -32.12 -69.24
CA ASN A 184 -11.12 -31.91 -70.03
C ASN A 184 -10.86 -31.08 -71.31
N ASN A 185 -9.69 -30.45 -71.45
CA ASN A 185 -9.32 -29.61 -72.63
C ASN A 185 -8.35 -30.32 -73.63
N ASN A 186 -7.98 -31.57 -73.34
CA ASN A 186 -7.24 -32.46 -74.26
C ASN A 186 -8.17 -33.57 -74.77
#